data_014c00eafb5badee9c2fe3eba727338c
#
_entry.id   014c00eafb5badee9c2fe3eba727338c
#
_cell.length_a   1.000
_cell.length_b   1.000
_cell.length_c   1.000
_cell.angle_alpha   90.00
_cell.angle_beta   90.00
_cell.angle_gamma   90.00
#
_symmetry.space_group_name_H-M   'P 1'
#
loop_
_entity.id
_entity.type
_entity.pdbx_description
1 polymer ?
#
loop_
_entity_poly.entity_id
_entity_poly.type
_entity_poly.pdbx_seq_one_letter_code
_entity_poly.pdbx_strand_id
1 'polypeptide(L)'
;KTDKKFIYVTAANTPAGGDTFESAVLSLFGTNIAESSSGYSYKAADLADNQPDIIFVSDTIGEDTLTANENYSDLKAVKDGKITVLKNKYFERPSGRITELLTEIAKAFPTEKPETASSKTESTNNKETRKTAKKPKTASLNRFHPMFPNNFNCI
;
A
#
# COMPACT_ATOMS: atom_id res chain seq x y z
N LYS A 1 -5.55 12.64 12.51
CA LYS A 1 -4.18 12.26 12.85
C LYS A 1 -4.24 11.12 13.85
N THR A 2 -3.53 10.03 13.59
CA THR A 2 -3.42 8.89 14.49
C THR A 2 -2.22 9.04 15.42
N ASP A 3 -2.19 8.29 16.55
CA ASP A 3 -1.04 8.26 17.46
C ASP A 3 0.10 7.34 16.94
N LYS A 4 -0.02 6.86 15.70
CA LYS A 4 0.97 6.00 15.08
C LYS A 4 2.25 6.75 14.75
N LYS A 5 3.37 6.14 15.08
CA LYS A 5 4.71 6.64 14.76
C LYS A 5 5.14 6.12 13.39
N PHE A 6 5.69 6.99 12.59
CA PHE A 6 6.23 6.60 11.28
C PHE A 6 7.64 7.14 11.07
N ILE A 7 8.31 6.58 10.08
CA ILE A 7 9.52 7.11 9.47
C ILE A 7 9.41 6.99 7.95
N TYR A 8 9.96 7.96 7.22
CA TYR A 8 10.11 7.87 5.77
C TYR A 8 11.58 7.71 5.40
N VAL A 9 11.88 6.69 4.61
CA VAL A 9 13.22 6.40 4.09
C VAL A 9 13.29 6.85 2.64
N THR A 10 14.16 7.80 2.37
CA THR A 10 14.31 8.44 1.05
C THR A 10 15.04 7.54 0.05
N ALA A 11 15.09 7.99 -1.20
CA ALA A 11 15.86 7.35 -2.28
C ALA A 11 17.36 7.20 -1.96
N ALA A 12 17.89 8.05 -1.07
CA ALA A 12 19.28 7.95 -0.59
C ALA A 12 19.46 6.98 0.58
N ASN A 13 18.42 6.20 0.93
CA ASN A 13 18.40 5.28 2.06
C ASN A 13 18.66 5.98 3.41
N THR A 14 18.19 7.19 3.54
CA THR A 14 18.28 8.01 4.75
C THR A 14 16.90 8.39 5.27
N PRO A 15 16.69 8.40 6.60
CA PRO A 15 15.44 8.84 7.19
C PRO A 15 15.21 10.35 6.99
N ALA A 16 13.98 10.73 6.69
CA ALA A 16 13.57 12.13 6.54
C ALA A 16 13.23 12.76 7.89
N GLY A 17 13.89 13.87 8.19
CA GLY A 17 13.68 14.66 9.41
C GLY A 17 12.40 15.50 9.37
N GLY A 18 12.13 16.18 10.49
CA GLY A 18 10.88 16.91 10.71
C GLY A 18 10.62 18.10 9.78
N ASP A 19 11.67 18.73 9.30
CA ASP A 19 11.61 19.91 8.43
C ASP A 19 11.55 19.58 6.92
N THR A 20 11.46 18.30 6.57
CA THR A 20 11.35 17.86 5.17
C THR A 20 9.91 17.93 4.67
N PHE A 21 9.73 18.09 3.36
CA PHE A 21 8.40 18.10 2.73
C PHE A 21 7.67 16.78 2.93
N GLU A 22 8.37 15.65 2.80
CA GLU A 22 7.86 14.32 3.02
C GLU A 22 7.30 14.15 4.44
N SER A 23 8.07 14.62 5.43
CA SER A 23 7.64 14.63 6.83
C SER A 23 6.41 15.49 7.04
N ALA A 24 6.35 16.67 6.45
CA ALA A 24 5.20 17.58 6.58
C ALA A 24 3.90 16.92 6.07
N VAL A 25 3.97 16.26 4.91
CA VAL A 25 2.81 15.56 4.33
C VAL A 25 2.38 14.37 5.17
N LEU A 26 3.33 13.52 5.57
CA LEU A 26 3.04 12.31 6.36
C LEU A 26 2.55 12.64 7.78
N SER A 27 3.01 13.75 8.36
CA SER A 27 2.61 14.21 9.69
C SER A 27 1.15 14.63 9.80
N LEU A 28 0.44 14.77 8.67
CA LEU A 28 -1.01 14.90 8.66
C LEU A 28 -1.71 13.65 9.19
N PHE A 29 -1.08 12.50 9.08
CA PHE A 29 -1.65 11.19 9.43
C PHE A 29 -1.09 10.61 10.74
N GLY A 30 0.20 10.80 11.00
CA GLY A 30 0.88 10.22 12.15
C GLY A 30 1.91 11.16 12.77
N THR A 31 2.86 10.61 13.53
CA THR A 31 3.98 11.35 14.15
C THR A 31 5.30 10.83 13.60
N ASN A 32 6.13 11.72 13.05
CA ASN A 32 7.46 11.35 12.57
C ASN A 32 8.40 11.13 13.75
N ILE A 33 9.08 10.00 13.80
CA ILE A 33 10.10 9.71 14.84
C ILE A 33 11.27 10.68 14.73
N ALA A 34 11.65 11.06 13.51
CA ALA A 34 12.73 11.98 13.23
C ALA A 34 12.32 13.46 13.29
N GLU A 35 11.19 13.81 13.93
CA GLU A 35 10.63 15.18 13.96
C GLU A 35 11.63 16.22 14.47
N SER A 36 12.48 15.86 15.43
CA SER A 36 13.50 16.75 16.01
C SER A 36 14.76 16.92 15.14
N SER A 37 14.89 16.14 14.08
CA SER A 37 16.07 16.17 13.20
C SER A 37 15.81 17.05 11.97
N SER A 38 16.86 17.74 11.51
CA SER A 38 16.80 18.61 10.34
C SER A 38 17.27 17.84 9.09
N GLY A 39 16.57 18.06 7.99
CA GLY A 39 16.89 17.47 6.69
C GLY A 39 16.89 15.94 6.75
N TYR A 40 17.98 15.35 6.32
CA TYR A 40 18.18 13.90 6.28
C TYR A 40 19.30 13.46 7.24
N SER A 41 19.42 14.15 8.37
CA SER A 41 20.51 13.94 9.34
C SER A 41 20.19 12.89 10.40
N TYR A 42 18.96 12.38 10.46
CA TYR A 42 18.59 11.35 11.42
C TYR A 42 19.33 10.04 11.12
N LYS A 43 19.91 9.46 12.17
CA LYS A 43 20.68 8.22 12.03
C LYS A 43 19.74 7.01 12.05
N ALA A 44 19.85 6.16 11.04
CA ALA A 44 19.04 4.95 10.97
C ALA A 44 19.27 4.00 12.18
N ALA A 45 20.46 4.01 12.78
CA ALA A 45 20.76 3.23 13.96
C ALA A 45 19.90 3.63 15.20
N ASP A 46 19.50 4.89 15.29
CA ASP A 46 18.68 5.40 16.40
C ASP A 46 17.22 4.90 16.34
N LEU A 47 16.82 4.28 15.20
CA LEU A 47 15.51 3.64 15.06
C LEU A 47 15.34 2.38 15.93
N ALA A 48 16.43 1.75 16.35
CA ALA A 48 16.37 0.61 17.25
C ALA A 48 15.74 0.99 18.59
N ASP A 49 16.06 2.18 19.09
CA ASP A 49 15.55 2.70 20.36
C ASP A 49 14.16 3.35 20.21
N ASN A 50 13.88 3.90 19.02
CA ASN A 50 12.61 4.55 18.70
C ASN A 50 11.90 3.80 17.56
N GLN A 51 11.27 2.68 17.89
CA GLN A 51 10.63 1.82 16.91
C GLN A 51 9.44 2.52 16.22
N PRO A 52 9.41 2.59 14.88
CA PRO A 52 8.24 3.04 14.13
C PRO A 52 7.14 1.97 14.13
N ASP A 53 5.88 2.42 14.06
CA ASP A 53 4.75 1.53 13.80
C ASP A 53 4.61 1.23 12.30
N ILE A 54 5.02 2.18 11.46
CA ILE A 54 4.92 2.11 10.00
C ILE A 54 6.18 2.70 9.38
N ILE A 55 6.71 2.04 8.36
CA ILE A 55 7.83 2.55 7.56
C ILE A 55 7.32 2.87 6.17
N PHE A 56 7.52 4.12 5.75
CA PHE A 56 7.36 4.51 4.37
C PHE A 56 8.72 4.50 3.67
N VAL A 57 8.75 4.00 2.47
CA VAL A 57 9.99 3.88 1.69
C VAL A 57 9.77 4.39 0.27
N SER A 58 10.79 5.03 -0.29
CA SER A 58 10.78 5.46 -1.70
C SER A 58 10.76 4.25 -2.64
N ASP A 59 9.97 4.31 -3.71
CA ASP A 59 9.95 3.29 -4.77
C ASP A 59 11.30 3.13 -5.48
N THR A 60 12.21 4.11 -5.33
CA THR A 60 13.56 4.05 -5.90
C THR A 60 14.42 2.97 -5.23
N ILE A 61 14.27 2.77 -3.92
CA ILE A 61 15.01 1.73 -3.20
C ILE A 61 14.17 0.47 -2.99
N GLY A 62 12.87 0.61 -2.84
CA GLY A 62 11.94 -0.50 -2.63
C GLY A 62 12.06 -1.18 -1.27
N GLU A 63 11.17 -2.13 -1.03
CA GLU A 63 11.08 -2.88 0.22
C GLU A 63 12.27 -3.85 0.39
N ASP A 64 12.70 -4.51 -0.68
CA ASP A 64 13.78 -5.50 -0.64
C ASP A 64 15.10 -4.89 -0.17
N THR A 65 15.44 -3.70 -0.66
CA THR A 65 16.66 -2.98 -0.24
C THR A 65 16.59 -2.55 1.23
N LEU A 66 15.40 -2.13 1.67
CA LEU A 66 15.18 -1.75 3.06
C LEU A 66 15.35 -2.95 4.00
N THR A 67 14.73 -4.08 3.67
CA THR A 67 14.78 -5.31 4.48
C THR A 67 16.17 -5.94 4.52
N ALA A 68 16.97 -5.77 3.47
CA ALA A 68 18.36 -6.24 3.41
C ALA A 68 19.33 -5.35 4.21
N ASN A 69 18.92 -4.15 4.60
CA ASN A 69 19.78 -3.22 5.33
C ASN A 69 19.73 -3.51 6.84
N GLU A 70 20.91 -3.75 7.44
CA GLU A 70 21.07 -4.09 8.85
C GLU A 70 20.43 -3.07 9.82
N ASN A 71 20.38 -1.79 9.43
CA ASN A 71 19.79 -0.74 10.27
C ASN A 71 18.26 -0.82 10.34
N TYR A 72 17.61 -1.50 9.40
CA TYR A 72 16.15 -1.56 9.32
C TYR A 72 15.60 -2.97 9.52
N SER A 73 16.36 -4.02 9.17
CA SER A 73 15.91 -5.42 9.18
C SER A 73 15.36 -5.89 10.53
N ASP A 74 15.90 -5.36 11.62
CA ASP A 74 15.49 -5.72 12.97
C ASP A 74 14.29 -4.95 13.52
N LEU A 75 13.85 -3.91 12.80
CA LEU A 75 12.72 -3.11 13.24
C LEU A 75 11.42 -3.93 13.25
N LYS A 76 10.61 -3.71 14.27
CA LYS A 76 9.32 -4.39 14.41
C LYS A 76 8.42 -4.17 13.20
N ALA A 77 8.37 -2.95 12.66
CA ALA A 77 7.55 -2.64 11.49
C ALA A 77 7.98 -3.44 10.26
N VAL A 78 9.28 -3.75 10.10
CA VAL A 78 9.79 -4.61 9.03
C VAL A 78 9.35 -6.06 9.25
N LYS A 79 9.54 -6.58 10.46
CA LYS A 79 9.14 -7.95 10.84
C LYS A 79 7.63 -8.18 10.72
N ASP A 80 6.83 -7.16 11.00
CA ASP A 80 5.37 -7.17 10.92
C ASP A 80 4.85 -6.89 9.48
N GLY A 81 5.73 -6.63 8.51
CA GLY A 81 5.36 -6.28 7.13
C GLY A 81 4.62 -4.95 6.99
N LYS A 82 4.85 -4.01 7.93
CA LYS A 82 4.24 -2.67 7.93
C LYS A 82 5.10 -1.67 7.17
N ILE A 83 5.42 -2.03 5.94
CA ILE A 83 6.18 -1.22 5.01
C ILE A 83 5.24 -0.75 3.89
N THR A 84 5.32 0.50 3.54
CA THR A 84 4.53 1.07 2.45
C THR A 84 5.45 1.80 1.48
N VAL A 85 5.49 1.32 0.25
CA VAL A 85 6.28 1.93 -0.82
C VAL A 85 5.52 3.12 -1.40
N LEU A 86 6.13 4.30 -1.34
CA LEU A 86 5.59 5.53 -1.92
C LEU A 86 6.40 5.96 -3.15
N LYS A 87 5.70 6.44 -4.16
CA LYS A 87 6.35 6.90 -5.40
C LYS A 87 7.06 8.23 -5.16
N ASN A 88 8.39 8.24 -5.31
CA ASN A 88 9.24 9.39 -5.09
C ASN A 88 8.82 10.61 -5.92
N LYS A 89 8.29 10.40 -7.13
CA LYS A 89 7.79 11.46 -8.03
C LYS A 89 6.71 12.36 -7.41
N TYR A 90 6.00 11.90 -6.38
CA TYR A 90 4.99 12.72 -5.70
C TYR A 90 5.62 13.79 -4.81
N PHE A 91 6.81 13.51 -4.29
CA PHE A 91 7.57 14.42 -3.45
C PHE A 91 8.45 15.37 -4.27
N GLU A 92 9.05 14.89 -5.37
CA GLU A 92 9.89 15.72 -6.25
C GLU A 92 9.10 16.80 -6.99
N ARG A 93 7.86 16.50 -7.35
CA ARG A 93 6.98 17.40 -8.09
C ARG A 93 5.59 17.41 -7.46
N PRO A 94 5.41 18.15 -6.36
CA PRO A 94 4.10 18.33 -5.75
C PRO A 94 3.18 19.06 -6.73
N SER A 95 2.26 18.34 -7.32
CA SER A 95 1.31 18.82 -8.33
C SER A 95 -0.08 18.28 -8.00
N GLY A 96 -1.02 18.34 -8.94
CA GLY A 96 -2.37 17.81 -8.77
C GLY A 96 -2.49 16.33 -8.36
N ARG A 97 -1.36 15.60 -8.29
CA ARG A 97 -1.31 14.20 -7.81
C ARG A 97 -1.12 14.05 -6.31
N ILE A 98 -1.09 15.14 -5.57
CA ILE A 98 -0.99 15.09 -4.11
C ILE A 98 -2.16 14.29 -3.49
N THR A 99 -3.32 14.33 -4.11
CA THR A 99 -4.51 13.57 -3.68
C THR A 99 -4.28 12.05 -3.79
N GLU A 100 -3.57 11.59 -4.83
CA GLU A 100 -3.22 10.18 -4.99
C GLU A 100 -2.26 9.76 -3.87
N LEU A 101 -1.24 10.56 -3.58
CA LEU A 101 -0.31 10.33 -2.49
C LEU A 101 -1.03 10.26 -1.14
N LEU A 102 -1.89 11.24 -0.83
CA LEU A 102 -2.65 11.24 0.43
C LEU A 102 -3.55 10.00 0.56
N THR A 103 -4.10 9.51 -0.54
CA THR A 103 -4.91 8.29 -0.57
C THR A 103 -4.05 7.05 -0.29
N GLU A 104 -2.85 6.97 -0.85
CA GLU A 104 -1.91 5.86 -0.59
C GLU A 104 -1.46 5.88 0.87
N ILE A 105 -1.11 7.05 1.41
CA ILE A 105 -0.72 7.19 2.81
C ILE A 105 -1.87 6.80 3.75
N ALA A 106 -3.09 7.25 3.47
CA ALA A 106 -4.25 6.94 4.30
C ALA A 106 -4.54 5.43 4.42
N LYS A 107 -4.21 4.65 3.39
CA LYS A 107 -4.36 3.18 3.42
C LYS A 107 -3.39 2.50 4.40
N ALA A 108 -2.20 3.08 4.59
CA ALA A 108 -1.19 2.55 5.49
C ALA A 108 -1.52 2.80 6.96
N PHE A 109 -2.24 3.89 7.25
CA PHE A 109 -2.71 4.15 8.60
C PHE A 109 -4.06 3.47 8.82
N PRO A 110 -4.20 2.57 9.80
CA PRO A 110 -5.49 2.00 10.16
C PRO A 110 -6.39 3.13 10.63
N THR A 111 -7.34 3.47 9.81
CA THR A 111 -8.47 4.31 10.22
C THR A 111 -9.31 3.42 11.11
N GLU A 112 -9.37 3.70 12.41
CA GLU A 112 -10.51 3.28 13.19
C GLU A 112 -11.72 3.90 12.50
N LYS A 113 -12.44 3.04 11.78
CA LYS A 113 -13.69 3.41 11.13
C LYS A 113 -14.60 3.94 12.24
N PRO A 114 -15.02 5.22 12.22
CA PRO A 114 -16.14 5.58 13.05
C PRO A 114 -17.29 4.73 12.54
N GLU A 115 -17.82 3.88 13.39
CA GLU A 115 -19.10 3.24 13.17
C GLU A 115 -20.16 4.34 13.10
N THR A 116 -20.41 4.80 11.88
CA THR A 116 -21.50 5.71 11.63
C THR A 116 -22.50 5.01 10.75
N ALA A 117 -23.51 4.54 11.46
CA ALA A 117 -24.90 4.42 11.01
C ALA A 117 -25.14 3.85 9.61
N SER A 118 -25.45 2.58 9.61
CA SER A 118 -26.45 1.98 8.74
C SER A 118 -27.55 2.97 8.40
N SER A 119 -27.53 3.57 7.22
CA SER A 119 -28.75 4.05 6.63
C SER A 119 -29.33 2.93 5.77
N LYS A 120 -30.20 2.13 6.40
CA LYS A 120 -31.27 1.42 5.71
C LYS A 120 -31.97 2.43 4.79
N THR A 121 -31.83 2.24 3.53
CA THR A 121 -32.85 2.69 2.59
C THR A 121 -33.52 1.45 2.06
N GLU A 122 -34.55 1.10 2.78
CA GLU A 122 -35.65 0.27 2.34
C GLU A 122 -36.33 1.00 1.19
N SER A 123 -36.30 0.46 0.00
CA SER A 123 -37.23 0.82 -1.06
C SER A 123 -38.03 -0.40 -1.42
N THR A 124 -39.21 -0.38 -0.86
CA THR A 124 -40.34 -1.24 -1.09
C THR A 124 -40.82 -1.22 -2.54
N ASN A 125 -41.14 -2.43 -2.99
CA ASN A 125 -42.20 -2.77 -3.95
C ASN A 125 -42.22 -2.20 -5.36
N ASN A 126 -42.15 -3.08 -6.34
CA ASN A 126 -43.41 -3.40 -7.01
C ASN A 126 -43.41 -4.78 -7.67
N LYS A 127 -44.45 -5.48 -7.42
CA LYS A 127 -44.95 -6.75 -7.87
C LYS A 127 -45.50 -6.57 -9.29
N GLU A 128 -45.17 -7.44 -10.22
CA GLU A 128 -46.19 -8.05 -11.05
C GLU A 128 -45.66 -9.17 -11.98
N THR A 129 -46.20 -10.29 -11.74
CA THR A 129 -46.48 -11.51 -12.50
C THR A 129 -46.42 -11.43 -14.03
N ARG A 130 -45.79 -12.45 -14.66
CA ARG A 130 -46.39 -13.40 -15.64
C ARG A 130 -45.31 -14.38 -16.13
N LYS A 131 -45.43 -15.65 -15.74
CA LYS A 131 -45.82 -16.85 -16.52
C LYS A 131 -45.35 -16.83 -17.99
N THR A 132 -44.47 -17.74 -18.40
CA THR A 132 -44.77 -19.06 -18.93
C THR A 132 -43.49 -19.77 -19.41
N ALA A 133 -43.37 -21.00 -18.99
CA ALA A 133 -42.72 -22.17 -19.47
C ALA A 133 -42.28 -22.23 -20.98
N LYS A 134 -41.07 -22.78 -21.22
CA LYS A 134 -40.89 -24.03 -21.98
C LYS A 134 -39.43 -24.39 -22.15
N LYS A 135 -39.05 -25.55 -21.66
CA LYS A 135 -37.93 -26.39 -22.04
C LYS A 135 -38.40 -27.29 -23.19
N PRO A 136 -37.62 -28.06 -23.96
CA PRO A 136 -36.25 -28.52 -23.81
C PRO A 136 -35.44 -28.81 -25.11
N LYS A 137 -34.25 -29.44 -24.93
CA LYS A 137 -33.48 -30.35 -25.85
C LYS A 137 -32.62 -29.61 -26.91
N THR A 138 -31.39 -29.98 -27.20
CA THR A 138 -30.67 -31.25 -27.27
C THR A 138 -29.18 -31.00 -27.45
N ALA A 139 -28.36 -31.79 -26.80
CA ALA A 139 -27.16 -32.49 -27.15
C ALA A 139 -26.46 -32.21 -28.50
N SER A 140 -25.12 -32.05 -28.45
CA SER A 140 -24.14 -32.72 -29.31
C SER A 140 -22.73 -32.23 -28.91
N LEU A 141 -21.95 -33.06 -28.32
CA LEU A 141 -20.73 -33.74 -28.72
C LEU A 141 -19.99 -33.13 -29.92
N ASN A 142 -18.74 -32.73 -29.66
CA ASN A 142 -17.54 -33.02 -30.46
C ASN A 142 -16.33 -32.50 -29.69
N ARG A 143 -15.62 -33.31 -29.09
CA ARG A 143 -14.43 -34.14 -29.27
C ARG A 143 -13.63 -33.72 -30.52
N PHE A 144 -12.55 -32.98 -30.30
CA PHE A 144 -11.36 -33.11 -31.13
C PHE A 144 -10.11 -32.72 -30.33
N HIS A 145 -9.31 -33.72 -30.06
CA HIS A 145 -7.87 -33.66 -29.84
C HIS A 145 -7.18 -33.75 -31.21
N PRO A 146 -6.07 -33.10 -31.46
CA PRO A 146 -4.81 -33.81 -31.49
C PRO A 146 -3.64 -33.02 -30.89
N MET A 147 -2.92 -33.58 -30.01
CA MET A 147 -1.60 -34.17 -30.11
C MET A 147 -0.74 -33.71 -31.30
N PHE A 148 0.32 -32.94 -31.03
CA PHE A 148 1.56 -32.97 -31.78
C PHE A 148 2.80 -32.86 -30.87
N PRO A 149 3.71 -33.80 -30.96
CA PRO A 149 5.07 -33.67 -30.43
C PRO A 149 6.02 -33.22 -31.55
N ASN A 150 7.07 -32.51 -31.22
CA ASN A 150 8.40 -32.55 -31.86
C ASN A 150 9.25 -31.44 -31.25
N ASN A 151 10.21 -31.73 -30.40
CA ASN A 151 11.53 -32.26 -30.70
C ASN A 151 12.22 -31.54 -31.86
N PHE A 152 13.06 -30.56 -31.54
CA PHE A 152 14.26 -30.25 -32.29
C PHE A 152 15.41 -29.94 -31.34
N ASN A 153 16.25 -30.96 -31.23
CA ASN A 153 17.62 -30.89 -30.84
C ASN A 153 18.42 -30.43 -32.08
N CYS A 154 19.36 -29.48 -31.96
CA CYS A 154 20.62 -29.48 -32.67
C CYS A 154 21.47 -28.28 -32.29
N ILE A 155 22.57 -28.62 -31.81
CA ILE A 155 24.00 -28.25 -31.87
C ILE A 155 24.37 -27.01 -31.09
#